data_3a63fc8e8300255ab2b43c5dcfe9eb92
#
_entry.id   3a63fc8e8300255ab2b43c5dcfe9eb92
#
_cell.length_a   1.000
_cell.length_b   1.000
_cell.length_c   1.000
_cell.angle_alpha   90.00
_cell.angle_beta   90.00
_cell.angle_gamma   90.00
#
_symmetry.space_group_name_H-M   'P 1'
#
loop_
_entity.id
_entity.type
_entity.pdbx_description
1 polymer ?
#
loop_
_entity_poly.entity_id
_entity_poly.type
_entity_poly.pdbx_seq_one_letter_code
_entity_poly.pdbx_strand_id
1 'polypeptide(L)'
;RKNKAGGVLLDLSYELDYVQWMAGKVTPEYVVLDKVSDLDIETDDLLVLVGRTEEEVTIQITLNYFTRQPVRQIIVDGEGISIEGDLIVGSAKVMEEGNKLDYAWPELSQNSTYQSEHEALLSGDIDGACTYLEGQELMRLIDLCRSK
;
A
#
# COMPACT_ATOMS: atom_id res chain seq x y z
N ARG A 1 -8.79 -23.46 -9.21
CA ARG A 1 -9.43 -22.12 -9.25
C ARG A 1 -9.16 -21.54 -10.63
N LYS A 2 -10.17 -21.08 -11.35
CA LYS A 2 -9.97 -20.26 -12.56
C LYS A 2 -9.25 -19.00 -12.12
N ASN A 3 -8.11 -18.67 -12.72
CA ASN A 3 -7.47 -17.37 -12.55
C ASN A 3 -8.44 -16.30 -13.07
N LYS A 4 -9.15 -15.67 -12.14
CA LYS A 4 -9.95 -14.49 -12.45
C LYS A 4 -9.01 -13.30 -12.46
N ALA A 5 -9.01 -12.53 -13.53
CA ALA A 5 -8.27 -11.26 -13.59
C ALA A 5 -8.97 -10.21 -12.72
N GLY A 6 -8.21 -9.31 -12.09
CA GLY A 6 -8.74 -8.27 -11.20
C GLY A 6 -8.85 -8.73 -9.73
N GLY A 7 -9.61 -7.99 -8.94
CA GLY A 7 -9.78 -8.17 -7.50
C GLY A 7 -8.94 -7.19 -6.68
N VAL A 8 -9.34 -7.02 -5.43
CA VAL A 8 -8.74 -6.01 -4.53
C VAL A 8 -7.23 -6.14 -4.39
N LEU A 9 -6.74 -7.39 -4.38
CA LEU A 9 -5.31 -7.66 -4.27
C LEU A 9 -4.50 -7.17 -5.47
N LEU A 10 -5.04 -7.30 -6.69
CA LEU A 10 -4.34 -6.84 -7.90
C LEU A 10 -4.57 -5.35 -8.18
N ASP A 11 -5.80 -4.91 -8.08
CA ASP A 11 -6.18 -3.55 -8.47
C ASP A 11 -5.63 -2.51 -7.48
N LEU A 12 -5.40 -2.90 -6.22
CA LEU A 12 -4.78 -2.07 -5.19
C LEU A 12 -3.35 -2.53 -4.82
N SER A 13 -2.66 -3.20 -5.75
CA SER A 13 -1.30 -3.70 -5.51
C SER A 13 -0.27 -2.61 -5.20
N TYR A 14 -0.51 -1.38 -5.64
CA TYR A 14 0.32 -0.22 -5.30
C TYR A 14 0.36 0.06 -3.78
N GLU A 15 -0.65 -0.36 -3.02
CA GLU A 15 -0.63 -0.28 -1.56
C GLU A 15 0.40 -1.24 -0.94
N LEU A 16 0.58 -2.40 -1.56
CA LEU A 16 1.62 -3.37 -1.19
C LEU A 16 3.01 -2.89 -1.62
N ASP A 17 3.08 -2.23 -2.77
CA ASP A 17 4.32 -1.73 -3.34
C ASP A 17 4.98 -0.69 -2.43
N TYR A 18 4.24 0.38 -2.08
CA TYR A 18 4.83 1.39 -1.21
C TYR A 18 5.11 0.88 0.21
N VAL A 19 4.38 -0.11 0.72
CA VAL A 19 4.71 -0.75 2.00
C VAL A 19 6.06 -1.46 1.91
N GLN A 20 6.32 -2.20 0.82
CA GLN A 20 7.62 -2.83 0.60
C GLN A 20 8.74 -1.80 0.39
N TRP A 21 8.44 -0.69 -0.31
CA TRP A 21 9.37 0.40 -0.47
C TRP A 21 9.78 1.05 0.86
N MET A 22 8.82 1.25 1.78
CA MET A 22 9.07 1.88 3.08
C MET A 22 9.69 0.94 4.11
N ALA A 23 9.26 -0.32 4.16
CA ALA A 23 9.55 -1.24 5.25
C ALA A 23 10.36 -2.48 4.84
N GLY A 24 10.66 -2.63 3.55
CA GLY A 24 11.34 -3.81 3.01
C GLY A 24 10.39 -4.95 2.65
N LYS A 25 10.96 -6.07 2.19
CA LYS A 25 10.21 -7.23 1.72
C LYS A 25 9.32 -7.83 2.80
N VAL A 26 8.06 -8.01 2.47
CA VAL A 26 7.05 -8.56 3.39
C VAL A 26 6.90 -10.06 3.18
N THR A 27 6.99 -10.83 4.26
CA THR A 27 6.64 -12.25 4.32
C THR A 27 5.26 -12.38 4.96
N PRO A 28 4.22 -12.84 4.22
CA PRO A 28 2.88 -13.03 4.78
C PRO A 28 2.85 -14.15 5.83
N GLU A 29 2.33 -13.87 7.01
CA GLU A 29 2.07 -14.86 8.07
C GLU A 29 0.59 -15.29 8.08
N TYR A 30 -0.31 -14.31 7.94
CA TYR A 30 -1.75 -14.54 7.90
C TYR A 30 -2.38 -13.72 6.77
N VAL A 31 -3.23 -14.37 5.98
CA VAL A 31 -3.92 -13.74 4.84
C VAL A 31 -5.38 -14.16 4.82
N VAL A 32 -6.27 -13.18 4.72
CA VAL A 32 -7.66 -13.37 4.29
C VAL A 32 -7.79 -12.68 2.94
N LEU A 33 -8.08 -13.46 1.93
CA LEU A 33 -8.38 -12.97 0.58
C LEU A 33 -9.70 -13.58 0.15
N ASP A 34 -10.76 -12.79 0.15
CA ASP A 34 -12.10 -13.31 -0.05
C ASP A 34 -13.03 -12.31 -0.76
N LYS A 35 -14.16 -12.83 -1.23
CA LYS A 35 -15.31 -12.09 -1.71
C LYS A 35 -16.37 -12.09 -0.62
N VAL A 36 -16.56 -10.97 0.06
CA VAL A 36 -17.42 -10.88 1.25
C VAL A 36 -18.61 -9.92 1.09
N SER A 37 -18.57 -8.99 0.15
CA SER A 37 -19.63 -8.00 -0.05
C SER A 37 -20.64 -8.41 -1.11
N ASP A 38 -21.74 -7.64 -1.21
CA ASP A 38 -22.80 -7.81 -2.24
C ASP A 38 -22.47 -7.10 -3.56
N LEU A 39 -21.23 -6.63 -3.77
CA LEU A 39 -20.81 -6.04 -5.04
C LEU A 39 -20.92 -7.07 -6.16
N ASP A 40 -21.42 -6.64 -7.33
CA ASP A 40 -21.58 -7.48 -8.52
C ASP A 40 -20.22 -7.71 -9.22
N ILE A 41 -19.33 -8.39 -8.51
CA ILE A 41 -18.03 -8.84 -9.00
C ILE A 41 -17.78 -10.28 -8.58
N GLU A 42 -16.99 -10.99 -9.36
CA GLU A 42 -16.66 -12.39 -9.08
C GLU A 42 -15.28 -12.61 -8.45
N THR A 43 -14.53 -11.52 -8.25
CA THR A 43 -13.16 -11.52 -7.69
C THR A 43 -13.19 -11.19 -6.20
N ASP A 44 -12.04 -11.30 -5.56
CA ASP A 44 -11.85 -10.86 -4.17
C ASP A 44 -12.16 -9.36 -4.01
N ASP A 45 -12.82 -9.00 -2.92
CA ASP A 45 -13.13 -7.62 -2.54
C ASP A 45 -12.65 -7.25 -1.13
N LEU A 46 -12.00 -8.19 -0.45
CA LEU A 46 -11.34 -8.01 0.83
C LEU A 46 -9.96 -8.67 0.80
N LEU A 47 -8.95 -7.92 1.21
CA LEU A 47 -7.66 -8.43 1.66
C LEU A 47 -7.42 -7.99 3.11
N VAL A 48 -7.07 -8.95 3.97
CA VAL A 48 -6.39 -8.69 5.25
C VAL A 48 -5.09 -9.45 5.23
N LEU A 49 -3.99 -8.74 5.36
CA LEU A 49 -2.64 -9.28 5.39
C LEU A 49 -1.98 -8.90 6.71
N VAL A 50 -1.44 -9.87 7.42
CA VAL A 50 -0.49 -9.67 8.51
C VAL A 50 0.80 -10.39 8.14
N GLY A 51 1.93 -9.72 8.30
CA GLY A 51 3.23 -10.27 7.93
C GLY A 51 4.37 -9.54 8.63
N ARG A 52 5.59 -9.95 8.29
CA ARG A 52 6.83 -9.34 8.78
C ARG A 52 7.79 -9.07 7.66
N THR A 53 8.65 -8.07 7.87
CA THR A 53 9.80 -7.81 7.00
C THR A 53 11.03 -8.58 7.47
N GLU A 54 12.11 -8.57 6.67
CA GLU A 54 13.40 -9.15 7.05
C GLU A 54 14.00 -8.46 8.29
N GLU A 55 13.62 -7.21 8.56
CA GLU A 55 14.03 -6.45 9.76
C GLU A 55 13.04 -6.58 10.93
N GLU A 56 12.20 -7.62 10.92
CA GLU A 56 11.21 -7.93 11.97
C GLU A 56 10.14 -6.84 12.18
N VAL A 57 9.94 -5.94 11.21
CA VAL A 57 8.84 -4.97 11.27
C VAL A 57 7.52 -5.70 11.04
N THR A 58 6.57 -5.56 11.95
CA THR A 58 5.23 -6.13 11.80
C THR A 58 4.39 -5.24 10.88
N ILE A 59 3.82 -5.86 9.84
CA ILE A 59 2.99 -5.19 8.83
C ILE A 59 1.56 -5.70 8.95
N GLN A 60 0.61 -4.77 8.92
CA GLN A 60 -0.81 -5.07 8.79
C GLN A 60 -1.39 -4.24 7.64
N ILE A 61 -2.03 -4.89 6.68
CA ILE A 61 -2.68 -4.25 5.54
C ILE A 61 -4.13 -4.73 5.46
N THR A 62 -5.05 -3.79 5.28
CA THR A 62 -6.46 -4.10 5.00
C THR A 62 -6.90 -3.29 3.79
N LEU A 63 -7.31 -3.99 2.74
CA LEU A 63 -7.84 -3.40 1.51
C LEU A 63 -9.24 -3.93 1.25
N ASN A 64 -10.15 -3.06 0.82
CA ASN A 64 -11.47 -3.51 0.40
C ASN A 64 -12.14 -2.55 -0.60
N TYR A 65 -13.17 -3.05 -1.31
CA TYR A 65 -13.93 -2.26 -2.28
C TYR A 65 -15.24 -1.69 -1.73
N PHE A 66 -15.65 -2.05 -0.53
CA PHE A 66 -16.99 -1.79 -0.03
C PHE A 66 -17.05 -0.72 1.06
N THR A 67 -15.92 -0.16 1.49
CA THR A 67 -15.90 0.99 2.41
C THR A 67 -16.58 2.20 1.74
N ARG A 68 -17.58 2.75 2.41
CA ARG A 68 -18.47 3.79 1.86
C ARG A 68 -17.80 5.13 1.65
N GLN A 69 -16.82 5.46 2.47
CA GLN A 69 -16.00 6.65 2.31
C GLN A 69 -14.57 6.20 1.99
N PRO A 70 -13.92 6.78 0.98
CA PRO A 70 -12.53 6.47 0.72
C PRO A 70 -11.67 6.70 1.96
N VAL A 71 -10.87 5.69 2.31
CA VAL A 71 -9.88 5.76 3.38
C VAL A 71 -8.56 5.28 2.80
N ARG A 72 -7.51 6.07 2.94
CA ARG A 72 -6.16 5.70 2.52
C ARG A 72 -5.18 6.24 3.55
N GLN A 73 -4.97 5.46 4.61
CA GLN A 73 -4.19 5.85 5.79
C GLN A 73 -3.02 4.92 6.00
N ILE A 74 -1.92 5.50 6.46
CA ILE A 74 -0.73 4.79 6.93
C ILE A 74 -0.51 5.18 8.38
N ILE A 75 -0.30 4.18 9.24
CA ILE A 75 0.10 4.38 10.63
C ILE A 75 1.43 3.66 10.81
N VAL A 76 2.43 4.36 11.32
CA VAL A 76 3.73 3.81 11.67
C VAL A 76 4.02 4.11 13.12
N ASP A 77 4.22 3.08 13.91
CA ASP A 77 4.59 3.17 15.31
C ASP A 77 5.99 2.60 15.53
N GLY A 78 6.83 3.36 16.17
CA GLY A 78 8.19 3.00 16.55
C GLY A 78 8.53 3.44 17.96
N GLU A 79 9.74 3.15 18.41
CA GLU A 79 10.21 3.58 19.73
C GLU A 79 10.28 5.12 19.78
N GLY A 80 9.40 5.72 20.58
CA GLY A 80 9.34 7.19 20.78
C GLY A 80 8.70 7.98 19.65
N ILE A 81 8.19 7.32 18.58
CA ILE A 81 7.60 8.01 17.42
C ILE A 81 6.33 7.32 16.95
N SER A 82 5.33 8.10 16.59
CA SER A 82 4.14 7.67 15.83
C SER A 82 3.90 8.60 14.67
N ILE A 83 3.58 8.04 13.51
CA ILE A 83 3.27 8.76 12.27
C ILE A 83 1.90 8.32 11.78
N GLU A 84 1.01 9.28 11.52
CA GLU A 84 -0.27 9.07 10.86
C GLU A 84 -0.28 9.84 9.52
N GLY A 85 -0.35 9.11 8.41
CA GLY A 85 -0.47 9.69 7.06
C GLY A 85 -1.88 9.50 6.50
N ASP A 86 -2.45 10.55 5.90
CA ASP A 86 -3.66 10.48 5.09
C ASP A 86 -3.30 10.82 3.63
N LEU A 87 -3.30 9.79 2.79
CA LEU A 87 -2.89 9.90 1.39
C LEU A 87 -3.98 10.48 0.47
N ILE A 88 -5.22 10.60 0.96
CA ILE A 88 -6.31 11.26 0.22
C ILE A 88 -6.22 12.77 0.41
N VAL A 89 -6.01 13.20 1.65
CA VAL A 89 -5.91 14.62 1.99
C VAL A 89 -4.50 15.18 1.67
N GLY A 90 -3.50 14.33 1.61
CA GLY A 90 -2.10 14.74 1.46
C GLY A 90 -1.58 15.40 2.74
N SER A 91 -1.68 14.68 3.86
CA SER A 91 -1.23 15.18 5.16
C SER A 91 -0.56 14.09 5.98
N ALA A 92 0.32 14.49 6.90
CA ALA A 92 0.89 13.61 7.90
C ALA A 92 1.01 14.31 9.25
N LYS A 93 0.86 13.53 10.32
CA LYS A 93 1.10 13.94 11.70
C LYS A 93 2.21 13.08 12.26
N VAL A 94 3.21 13.72 12.84
CA VAL A 94 4.33 13.07 13.53
C VAL A 94 4.26 13.43 14.99
N MET A 95 4.25 12.44 15.85
CA MET A 95 4.33 12.58 17.30
C MET A 95 5.64 11.97 17.79
N GLU A 96 6.50 12.78 18.37
CA GLU A 96 7.81 12.37 18.85
C GLU A 96 8.11 13.06 20.18
N GLU A 97 8.43 12.30 21.23
CA GLU A 97 8.78 12.79 22.57
C GLU A 97 7.83 13.87 23.15
N GLY A 98 6.53 13.75 22.86
CA GLY A 98 5.51 14.71 23.31
C GLY A 98 5.39 15.95 22.42
N ASN A 99 6.17 16.07 21.38
CA ASN A 99 6.02 17.08 20.34
C ASN A 99 5.09 16.57 19.23
N LYS A 100 4.30 17.47 18.67
CA LYS A 100 3.44 17.19 17.53
C LYS A 100 3.86 18.08 16.36
N LEU A 101 4.10 17.46 15.21
CA LEU A 101 4.36 18.15 13.95
C LEU A 101 3.27 17.76 12.95
N ASP A 102 2.65 18.75 12.34
CA ASP A 102 1.64 18.56 11.29
C ASP A 102 2.24 18.97 9.94
N TYR A 103 2.11 18.11 8.94
CA TYR A 103 2.54 18.35 7.54
C TYR A 103 1.31 18.31 6.63
N ALA A 104 1.32 19.12 5.58
CA ALA A 104 0.28 19.11 4.56
C ALA A 104 0.86 19.45 3.19
N TRP A 105 0.37 18.76 2.17
CA TRP A 105 0.74 18.94 0.76
C TRP A 105 -0.51 19.21 -0.07
N PRO A 106 -1.14 20.39 0.05
CA PRO A 106 -2.42 20.70 -0.60
C PRO A 106 -2.33 20.77 -2.12
N GLU A 107 -1.12 20.95 -2.68
CA GLU A 107 -0.85 20.95 -4.13
C GLU A 107 -0.75 19.54 -4.73
N LEU A 108 -0.63 18.50 -3.90
CA LEU A 108 -0.61 17.13 -4.40
C LEU A 108 -2.00 16.76 -4.91
N SER A 109 -2.07 16.48 -6.20
CA SER A 109 -3.26 15.98 -6.86
C SER A 109 -2.93 14.68 -7.59
N GLN A 110 -3.95 13.88 -7.87
CA GLN A 110 -3.76 12.66 -8.66
C GLN A 110 -3.12 12.97 -10.03
N ASN A 111 -3.46 14.10 -10.64
CA ASN A 111 -2.85 14.50 -11.92
C ASN A 111 -1.37 14.86 -11.76
N SER A 112 -0.97 15.53 -10.66
CA SER A 112 0.44 15.87 -10.44
C SER A 112 1.30 14.65 -10.19
N THR A 113 0.78 13.62 -9.53
CA THR A 113 1.53 12.36 -9.33
C THR A 113 1.76 11.61 -10.64
N TYR A 114 0.74 11.51 -11.49
CA TYR A 114 0.89 10.92 -12.83
C TYR A 114 1.83 11.72 -13.71
N GLN A 115 1.78 13.07 -13.65
CA GLN A 115 2.71 13.92 -14.39
C GLN A 115 4.15 13.66 -13.96
N SER A 116 4.43 13.61 -12.66
CA SER A 116 5.77 13.32 -12.13
C SER A 116 6.29 11.96 -12.58
N GLU A 117 5.43 10.92 -12.59
CA GLU A 117 5.78 9.60 -13.09
C GLU A 117 6.19 9.62 -14.57
N HIS A 118 5.43 10.33 -15.42
CA HIS A 118 5.79 10.47 -16.83
C HIS A 118 7.07 11.29 -17.03
N GLU A 119 7.25 12.37 -16.26
CA GLU A 119 8.46 13.19 -16.31
C GLU A 119 9.70 12.39 -15.89
N ALA A 120 9.62 11.58 -14.86
CA ALA A 120 10.69 10.67 -14.42
C ALA A 120 11.09 9.70 -15.55
N LEU A 121 10.11 9.08 -16.19
CA LEU A 121 10.37 8.17 -17.31
C LEU A 121 11.02 8.87 -18.50
N LEU A 122 10.52 10.06 -18.88
CA LEU A 122 11.01 10.82 -20.05
C LEU A 122 12.40 11.43 -19.81
N SER A 123 12.71 11.85 -18.59
CA SER A 123 14.02 12.40 -18.23
C SER A 123 15.08 11.32 -18.00
N GLY A 124 14.66 10.08 -17.78
CA GLY A 124 15.54 8.99 -17.37
C GLY A 124 15.97 9.06 -15.89
N ASP A 125 15.37 9.97 -15.12
CA ASP A 125 15.52 10.06 -13.68
C ASP A 125 14.50 9.11 -13.03
N ILE A 126 14.93 7.89 -12.78
CA ILE A 126 14.08 6.83 -12.22
C ILE A 126 14.22 6.70 -10.70
N ASP A 127 14.92 7.62 -10.04
CA ASP A 127 15.00 7.67 -8.57
C ASP A 127 13.59 7.89 -8.01
N GLY A 128 13.01 6.89 -7.40
CA GLY A 128 11.62 6.89 -6.92
C GLY A 128 10.58 6.24 -7.85
N ALA A 129 10.99 5.74 -9.02
CA ALA A 129 10.15 4.91 -9.86
C ALA A 129 10.35 3.42 -9.54
N CYS A 130 9.27 2.65 -9.55
CA CYS A 130 9.33 1.21 -9.34
C CYS A 130 10.16 0.53 -10.45
N THR A 131 11.23 -0.15 -10.07
CA THR A 131 12.08 -0.91 -10.99
C THR A 131 11.44 -2.25 -11.35
N TYR A 132 11.96 -2.88 -12.43
CA TYR A 132 11.51 -4.22 -12.82
C TYR A 132 11.70 -5.26 -11.69
N LEU A 133 12.80 -5.17 -10.93
CA LEU A 133 13.08 -6.10 -9.83
C LEU A 133 12.10 -5.89 -8.66
N GLU A 134 11.79 -4.66 -8.31
CA GLU A 134 10.78 -4.33 -7.29
C GLU A 134 9.40 -4.82 -7.73
N GLY A 135 9.02 -4.60 -8.99
CA GLY A 135 7.79 -5.15 -9.55
C GLY A 135 7.73 -6.69 -9.50
N GLN A 136 8.86 -7.40 -9.69
CA GLN A 136 8.92 -8.85 -9.49
C GLN A 136 8.70 -9.26 -8.02
N GLU A 137 9.29 -8.53 -7.07
CA GLU A 137 9.08 -8.81 -5.64
C GLU A 137 7.63 -8.55 -5.23
N LEU A 138 7.00 -7.49 -5.76
CA LEU A 138 5.58 -7.24 -5.57
C LEU A 138 4.73 -8.41 -6.10
N MET A 139 5.01 -8.89 -7.30
CA MET A 139 4.28 -10.05 -7.85
C MET A 139 4.47 -11.32 -7.03
N ARG A 140 5.66 -11.53 -6.45
CA ARG A 140 5.90 -12.65 -5.51
C ARG A 140 5.05 -12.52 -4.25
N LEU A 141 4.94 -11.31 -3.66
CA LEU A 141 4.07 -11.09 -2.51
C LEU A 141 2.61 -11.38 -2.85
N ILE A 142 2.14 -10.94 -4.01
CA ILE A 142 0.78 -11.22 -4.51
C ILE A 142 0.55 -12.74 -4.63
N ASP A 143 1.49 -13.48 -5.22
CA ASP A 143 1.39 -14.94 -5.36
C ASP A 143 1.40 -15.65 -4.00
N LEU A 144 2.20 -15.19 -3.05
CA LEU A 144 2.20 -15.70 -1.67
C LEU A 144 0.85 -15.46 -0.99
N CYS A 145 0.25 -14.28 -1.14
CA CYS A 145 -1.09 -13.99 -0.59
C CYS A 145 -2.16 -14.91 -1.20
N ARG A 146 -2.07 -15.23 -2.48
CA ARG A 146 -3.00 -16.14 -3.16
C ARG A 146 -2.84 -17.61 -2.78
N SER A 147 -1.69 -17.99 -2.26
CA SER A 147 -1.37 -19.37 -1.90
C SER A 147 -1.77 -19.74 -0.47
N LYS A 148 -2.11 -18.78 0.36
CA LYS A 148 -2.56 -18.96 1.75
C LYS A 148 -4.06 -19.21 1.82
#